data_bf69fa0682bfa55ca77b346c4b16cebe
#
_entry.id   bf69fa0682bfa55ca77b346c4b16cebe
#
_cell.length_a   1.000
_cell.length_b   1.000
_cell.length_c   1.000
_cell.angle_alpha   90.00
_cell.angle_beta   90.00
_cell.angle_gamma   90.00
#
_symmetry.space_group_name_H-M   'P 1'
#
loop_
_entity.id
_entity.type
_entity.pdbx_description
1 polymer ?
#
loop_
_entity_poly.entity_id
_entity_poly.type
_entity_poly.pdbx_seq_one_letter_code
_entity_poly.pdbx_strand_id
1 'polypeptide(L)'
;MAEKIAPPRWLKPFNAVVLVARRVGLGWTRELPVLVLPGRRTGKLRHTPVSVLDLDGHRYLLAGFPGADWAANARAAGVGILAVGRRNERVRLVELAPADAEPVLRAWPVRIPQGAKIMRDAGVVPDLEPDSFAALAGRCAAFRVEAV
;
A
#
# COMPACT_ATOMS: atom_id res chain seq x y z
N MET A 1 -9.51 19.61 5.57
CA MET A 1 -8.51 19.23 4.58
C MET A 1 -7.90 17.89 4.94
N ALA A 2 -7.63 17.08 3.94
CA ALA A 2 -6.99 15.79 4.18
C ALA A 2 -5.54 15.99 4.62
N GLU A 3 -5.15 15.28 5.66
CA GLU A 3 -3.77 15.22 6.11
C GLU A 3 -2.91 14.54 5.03
N LYS A 4 -1.72 15.06 4.82
CA LYS A 4 -0.76 14.44 3.91
C LYS A 4 0.63 14.49 4.55
N ILE A 5 1.23 13.32 4.71
CA ILE A 5 2.62 13.20 5.15
C ILE A 5 3.43 12.70 3.96
N ALA A 6 4.44 13.48 3.59
CA ALA A 6 5.29 13.12 2.45
C ALA A 6 6.14 11.88 2.80
N PRO A 7 6.26 10.91 1.88
CA PRO A 7 7.18 9.80 2.08
C PRO A 7 8.63 10.30 2.11
N PRO A 8 9.56 9.51 2.70
CA PRO A 8 10.98 9.87 2.69
C PRO A 8 11.49 10.11 1.28
N ARG A 9 12.42 11.05 1.12
CA ARG A 9 12.96 11.40 -0.20
C ARG A 9 13.61 10.20 -0.93
N TRP A 10 14.17 9.26 -0.18
CA TRP A 10 14.80 8.09 -0.76
C TRP A 10 13.78 7.06 -1.29
N LEU A 11 12.53 7.13 -0.86
CA LEU A 11 11.53 6.12 -1.20
C LEU A 11 11.19 6.10 -2.69
N LYS A 12 11.02 7.27 -3.31
CA LYS A 12 10.72 7.33 -4.75
C LYS A 12 11.84 6.74 -5.61
N PRO A 13 13.12 7.13 -5.44
CA PRO A 13 14.20 6.50 -6.20
C PRO A 13 14.36 5.03 -5.84
N PHE A 14 14.15 4.64 -4.58
CA PHE A 14 14.19 3.23 -4.19
C PHE A 14 13.11 2.44 -4.92
N ASN A 15 11.86 2.94 -4.95
CA ASN A 15 10.77 2.30 -5.66
C ASN A 15 11.06 2.20 -7.17
N ALA A 16 11.65 3.24 -7.75
CA ALA A 16 12.03 3.22 -9.16
C ALA A 16 13.07 2.14 -9.44
N VAL A 17 14.07 1.99 -8.57
CA VAL A 17 15.08 0.93 -8.68
C VAL A 17 14.45 -0.44 -8.60
N VAL A 18 13.53 -0.65 -7.65
CA VAL A 18 12.81 -1.92 -7.51
C VAL A 18 12.02 -2.24 -8.77
N LEU A 19 11.33 -1.26 -9.34
CA LEU A 19 10.54 -1.47 -10.57
C LEU A 19 11.43 -1.80 -11.76
N VAL A 20 12.58 -1.14 -11.90
CA VAL A 20 13.54 -1.44 -12.98
C VAL A 20 14.14 -2.83 -12.77
N ALA A 21 14.58 -3.15 -11.55
CA ALA A 21 15.13 -4.46 -11.23
C ALA A 21 14.13 -5.57 -11.53
N ARG A 22 12.86 -5.35 -11.20
CA ARG A 22 11.77 -6.29 -11.50
C ARG A 22 11.61 -6.48 -13.01
N ARG A 23 11.69 -5.40 -13.78
CA ARG A 23 11.54 -5.43 -15.24
C ARG A 23 12.67 -6.23 -15.91
N VAL A 24 13.91 -6.11 -15.42
CA VAL A 24 15.05 -6.87 -15.94
C VAL A 24 15.15 -8.29 -15.36
N GLY A 25 14.26 -8.66 -14.48
CA GLY A 25 14.12 -10.04 -14.03
C GLY A 25 15.05 -10.46 -12.90
N LEU A 26 15.50 -9.53 -12.06
CA LEU A 26 16.21 -9.89 -10.82
C LEU A 26 15.27 -10.67 -9.90
N GLY A 27 15.62 -11.94 -9.62
CA GLY A 27 14.70 -12.92 -9.07
C GLY A 27 13.94 -12.49 -7.82
N TRP A 28 14.63 -11.91 -6.81
CA TRP A 28 13.99 -11.52 -5.57
C TRP A 28 13.00 -10.35 -5.75
N THR A 29 13.18 -9.50 -6.75
CA THR A 29 12.28 -8.36 -6.99
C THR A 29 11.00 -8.79 -7.69
N ARG A 30 10.98 -9.95 -8.37
CA ARG A 30 9.77 -10.46 -9.04
C ARG A 30 8.67 -10.82 -8.06
N GLU A 31 9.06 -11.21 -6.84
CA GLU A 31 8.11 -11.57 -5.80
C GLU A 31 7.48 -10.37 -5.11
N LEU A 32 8.03 -9.16 -5.31
CA LEU A 32 7.49 -7.95 -4.72
C LEU A 32 6.22 -7.53 -5.45
N PRO A 33 5.08 -7.42 -4.74
CA PRO A 33 3.84 -6.99 -5.38
C PRO A 33 3.92 -5.54 -5.88
N VAL A 34 3.36 -5.31 -7.06
CA VAL A 34 3.25 -3.96 -7.65
C VAL A 34 1.79 -3.73 -7.99
N LEU A 35 1.25 -2.63 -7.49
CA LEU A 35 -0.11 -2.21 -7.82
C LEU A 35 -0.06 -1.25 -9.00
N VAL A 36 -0.83 -1.56 -10.04
CA VAL A 36 -0.93 -0.73 -11.25
C VAL A 36 -2.32 -0.11 -11.30
N LEU A 37 -2.37 1.21 -11.29
CA LEU A 37 -3.62 1.98 -11.31
C LEU A 37 -3.52 3.11 -12.33
N PRO A 38 -4.65 3.48 -12.97
CA PRO A 38 -4.68 4.72 -13.74
C PRO A 38 -4.61 5.92 -12.80
N GLY A 39 -3.80 6.90 -13.14
CA GLY A 39 -3.79 8.18 -12.44
C GLY A 39 -5.13 8.87 -12.60
N ARG A 40 -5.70 9.38 -11.50
CA ARG A 40 -7.04 9.98 -11.50
C ARG A 40 -7.15 11.26 -12.31
N ARG A 41 -6.02 11.90 -12.62
CA ARG A 41 -6.01 13.16 -13.37
C ARG A 41 -5.71 12.98 -14.84
N THR A 42 -4.76 12.10 -15.19
CA THR A 42 -4.28 11.95 -16.56
C THR A 42 -4.65 10.62 -17.21
N GLY A 43 -5.05 9.62 -16.42
CA GLY A 43 -5.27 8.27 -16.91
C GLY A 43 -4.00 7.47 -17.15
N LYS A 44 -2.81 8.08 -16.98
CA LYS A 44 -1.55 7.35 -17.13
C LYS A 44 -1.42 6.29 -16.05
N LEU A 45 -0.96 5.12 -16.45
CA LEU A 45 -0.73 4.03 -15.50
C LEU A 45 0.39 4.38 -14.52
N ARG A 46 0.10 4.17 -13.24
CA ARG A 46 1.04 4.38 -12.14
C ARG A 46 1.35 3.04 -11.51
N HIS A 47 2.62 2.77 -11.31
CA HIS A 47 3.13 1.53 -10.75
C HIS A 47 3.67 1.84 -9.35
N THR A 48 3.15 1.16 -8.33
CA THR A 48 3.56 1.39 -6.94
C THR A 48 3.87 0.06 -6.29
N PRO A 49 5.09 -0.15 -5.79
CA PRO A 49 5.38 -1.31 -4.94
C PRO A 49 4.52 -1.24 -3.68
N VAL A 50 3.88 -2.35 -3.34
CA VAL A 50 3.01 -2.43 -2.17
C VAL A 50 3.30 -3.71 -1.40
N SER A 51 2.95 -3.71 -0.11
CA SER A 51 2.93 -4.93 0.69
C SER A 51 1.52 -5.43 0.79
N VAL A 52 1.34 -6.73 0.67
CA VAL A 52 0.03 -7.38 0.81
C VAL A 52 -0.03 -8.06 2.17
N LEU A 53 -1.01 -7.70 2.97
CA LEU A 53 -1.28 -8.33 4.25
C LEU A 53 -2.35 -9.38 4.07
N ASP A 54 -2.05 -10.63 4.45
CA ASP A 54 -3.05 -11.70 4.54
C ASP A 54 -3.55 -11.76 5.97
N LEU A 55 -4.86 -11.64 6.13
CA LEU A 55 -5.49 -11.67 7.45
C LEU A 55 -6.89 -12.30 7.31
N ASP A 56 -7.13 -13.38 8.05
CA ASP A 56 -8.42 -14.06 8.10
C ASP A 56 -8.98 -14.42 6.72
N GLY A 57 -8.10 -14.88 5.82
CA GLY A 57 -8.48 -15.31 4.48
C GLY A 57 -8.70 -14.18 3.48
N HIS A 58 -8.43 -12.94 3.85
CA HIS A 58 -8.54 -11.78 2.99
C HIS A 58 -7.18 -11.11 2.79
N ARG A 59 -7.06 -10.38 1.69
CA ARG A 59 -5.85 -9.60 1.38
C ARG A 59 -6.14 -8.12 1.56
N TYR A 60 -5.17 -7.41 2.10
CA TYR A 60 -5.30 -5.97 2.37
C TYR A 60 -4.07 -5.21 1.93
N LEU A 61 -4.28 -3.97 1.51
CA LEU A 61 -3.24 -2.99 1.23
C LEU A 61 -3.42 -1.81 2.18
N LEU A 62 -2.31 -1.24 2.62
CA LEU A 62 -2.34 -0.04 3.46
C LEU A 62 -1.55 1.08 2.79
N ALA A 63 -2.18 2.24 2.66
CA ALA A 63 -1.49 3.47 2.32
C ALA A 63 -0.87 4.03 3.61
N GLY A 64 0.39 3.69 3.84
CA GLY A 64 1.08 4.00 5.09
C GLY A 64 1.35 5.48 5.33
N PHE A 65 1.12 6.33 4.33
CA PHE A 65 1.28 7.77 4.44
C PHE A 65 -0.06 8.44 4.22
N PRO A 66 -0.56 9.23 5.20
CA PRO A 66 -1.82 9.94 5.02
C PRO A 66 -1.80 10.80 3.74
N GLY A 67 -2.85 10.73 2.96
CA GLY A 67 -2.96 11.48 1.71
C GLY A 67 -2.16 10.90 0.54
N ALA A 68 -1.75 9.64 0.60
CA ALA A 68 -0.99 8.99 -0.46
C ALA A 68 -1.72 9.05 -1.80
N ASP A 69 -0.99 9.38 -2.87
CA ASP A 69 -1.56 9.51 -4.21
C ASP A 69 -2.16 8.21 -4.74
N TRP A 70 -1.51 7.08 -4.48
CA TRP A 70 -2.03 5.81 -4.98
C TRP A 70 -3.38 5.45 -4.33
N ALA A 71 -3.60 5.83 -3.07
CA ALA A 71 -4.88 5.61 -2.40
C ALA A 71 -5.99 6.42 -3.06
N ALA A 72 -5.71 7.68 -3.40
CA ALA A 72 -6.67 8.51 -4.13
C ALA A 72 -6.95 7.94 -5.53
N ASN A 73 -5.93 7.43 -6.21
CA ASN A 73 -6.10 6.78 -7.51
C ASN A 73 -6.93 5.49 -7.39
N ALA A 74 -6.68 4.70 -6.34
CA ALA A 74 -7.45 3.47 -6.08
C ALA A 74 -8.91 3.79 -5.80
N ARG A 75 -9.17 4.81 -5.01
CA ARG A 75 -10.53 5.26 -4.69
C ARG A 75 -11.28 5.69 -5.93
N ALA A 76 -10.61 6.41 -6.83
CA ALA A 76 -11.22 6.88 -8.06
C ALA A 76 -11.45 5.75 -9.07
N ALA A 77 -10.52 4.81 -9.18
CA ALA A 77 -10.60 3.74 -10.18
C ALA A 77 -11.43 2.54 -9.72
N GLY A 78 -11.31 2.16 -8.46
CA GLY A 78 -11.99 0.99 -7.88
C GLY A 78 -11.42 -0.36 -8.31
N VAL A 79 -10.75 -0.42 -9.45
CA VAL A 79 -10.17 -1.64 -10.02
C VAL A 79 -8.75 -1.34 -10.47
N GLY A 80 -7.85 -2.30 -10.29
CA GLY A 80 -6.48 -2.19 -10.74
C GLY A 80 -5.90 -3.54 -11.07
N ILE A 81 -4.60 -3.57 -11.29
CA ILE A 81 -3.84 -4.80 -11.51
C ILE A 81 -2.87 -4.97 -10.35
N LEU A 82 -2.91 -6.14 -9.74
CA LEU A 82 -1.90 -6.53 -8.74
C LEU A 82 -0.95 -7.51 -9.42
N ALA A 83 0.29 -7.07 -9.62
CA ALA A 83 1.30 -7.87 -10.30
C ALA A 83 2.24 -8.50 -9.27
N VAL A 84 2.32 -9.82 -9.25
CA VAL A 84 3.22 -10.58 -8.36
C VAL A 84 3.92 -11.63 -9.21
N GLY A 85 5.24 -11.55 -9.30
CA GLY A 85 6.00 -12.43 -10.17
C GLY A 85 5.56 -12.25 -11.62
N ARG A 86 5.15 -13.33 -12.26
CA ARG A 86 4.63 -13.33 -13.64
C ARG A 86 3.11 -13.21 -13.68
N ARG A 87 2.45 -13.19 -12.53
CA ARG A 87 1.00 -13.13 -12.46
C ARG A 87 0.55 -11.66 -12.42
N ASN A 88 -0.39 -11.34 -13.28
CA ASN A 88 -1.07 -10.06 -13.29
C ASN A 88 -2.55 -10.34 -13.00
N GLU A 89 -2.97 -9.97 -11.81
CA GLU A 89 -4.35 -10.23 -11.39
C GLU A 89 -5.14 -8.93 -11.42
N ARG A 90 -6.28 -8.95 -12.10
CA ARG A 90 -7.22 -7.85 -12.03
C ARG A 90 -7.96 -7.93 -10.70
N VAL A 91 -7.91 -6.84 -9.92
CA VAL A 91 -8.46 -6.82 -8.57
C VAL A 91 -9.39 -5.64 -8.39
N ARG A 92 -10.38 -5.82 -7.52
CA ARG A 92 -11.20 -4.72 -7.00
C ARG A 92 -10.59 -4.25 -5.69
N LEU A 93 -10.54 -2.94 -5.51
CA LEU A 93 -10.00 -2.31 -4.30
C LEU A 93 -11.15 -1.66 -3.55
N VAL A 94 -11.49 -2.23 -2.40
CA VAL A 94 -12.60 -1.77 -1.57
C VAL A 94 -12.01 -1.04 -0.36
N GLU A 95 -12.22 0.26 -0.30
CA GLU A 95 -11.73 1.05 0.84
C GLU A 95 -12.52 0.69 2.09
N LEU A 96 -11.80 0.43 3.18
CA LEU A 96 -12.42 0.06 4.45
C LEU A 96 -12.82 1.31 5.23
N ALA A 97 -13.99 1.23 5.89
CA ALA A 97 -14.35 2.22 6.91
C ALA A 97 -13.37 2.14 8.08
N PRO A 98 -13.18 3.23 8.86
CA PRO A 98 -12.20 3.22 9.95
C PRO A 98 -12.34 2.04 10.91
N ALA A 99 -13.56 1.67 11.29
CA ALA A 99 -13.79 0.54 12.20
C ALA A 99 -13.30 -0.79 11.59
N ASP A 100 -13.45 -0.97 10.28
CA ASP A 100 -13.02 -2.18 9.59
C ASP A 100 -11.51 -2.17 9.30
N ALA A 101 -10.92 -0.99 9.20
CA ALA A 101 -9.48 -0.83 8.99
C ALA A 101 -8.67 -1.11 10.26
N GLU A 102 -9.25 -0.94 11.43
CA GLU A 102 -8.54 -1.05 12.70
C GLU A 102 -7.85 -2.42 12.89
N PRO A 103 -8.50 -3.58 12.66
CA PRO A 103 -7.82 -4.87 12.78
C PRO A 103 -6.66 -5.02 11.81
N VAL A 104 -6.78 -4.47 10.60
CA VAL A 104 -5.73 -4.50 9.58
C VAL A 104 -4.53 -3.68 10.06
N LEU A 105 -4.79 -2.49 10.59
CA LEU A 105 -3.75 -1.62 11.13
C LEU A 105 -3.04 -2.26 12.33
N ARG A 106 -3.79 -2.89 13.24
CA ARG A 106 -3.21 -3.59 14.39
C ARG A 106 -2.26 -4.71 13.96
N ALA A 107 -2.62 -5.43 12.92
CA ALA A 107 -1.81 -6.53 12.40
C ALA A 107 -0.57 -6.05 11.64
N TRP A 108 -0.59 -4.82 11.14
CA TRP A 108 0.44 -4.31 10.23
C TRP A 108 1.85 -4.39 10.80
N PRO A 109 2.16 -3.85 12.02
CA PRO A 109 3.53 -3.89 12.53
C PRO A 109 4.02 -5.31 12.83
N VAL A 110 3.10 -6.24 13.07
CA VAL A 110 3.43 -7.65 13.33
C VAL A 110 3.73 -8.40 12.05
N ARG A 111 2.91 -8.17 11.00
CA ARG A 111 2.97 -8.92 9.74
C ARG A 111 3.87 -8.26 8.69
N ILE A 112 3.95 -6.93 8.70
CA ILE A 112 4.68 -6.15 7.70
C ILE A 112 5.68 -5.22 8.44
N PRO A 113 6.66 -5.79 9.15
CA PRO A 113 7.54 -4.98 10.02
C PRO A 113 8.39 -3.97 9.24
N GLN A 114 8.80 -4.28 8.02
CA GLN A 114 9.62 -3.36 7.24
C GLN A 114 8.83 -2.11 6.86
N GLY A 115 7.60 -2.28 6.38
CA GLY A 115 6.72 -1.15 6.07
C GLY A 115 6.38 -0.34 7.31
N ALA A 116 6.15 -1.02 8.44
CA ALA A 116 5.86 -0.36 9.71
C ALA A 116 7.02 0.52 10.18
N LYS A 117 8.26 0.06 10.03
CA LYS A 117 9.45 0.84 10.40
C LYS A 117 9.58 2.10 9.54
N ILE A 118 9.27 2.01 8.25
CA ILE A 118 9.27 3.18 7.37
C ILE A 118 8.26 4.21 7.86
N MET A 119 7.08 3.78 8.25
CA MET A 119 6.04 4.67 8.79
C MET A 119 6.49 5.35 10.09
N ARG A 120 7.12 4.60 11.00
CA ARG A 120 7.66 5.16 12.24
C ARG A 120 8.75 6.19 11.94
N ASP A 121 9.70 5.84 11.08
CA ASP A 121 10.83 6.70 10.78
C ASP A 121 10.40 7.99 10.07
N ALA A 122 9.30 7.94 9.32
CA ALA A 122 8.71 9.11 8.67
C ALA A 122 7.81 9.93 9.59
N GLY A 123 7.60 9.49 10.84
CA GLY A 123 6.79 10.23 11.82
C GLY A 123 5.30 9.99 11.72
N VAL A 124 4.86 8.98 10.96
CA VAL A 124 3.43 8.63 10.86
C VAL A 124 2.93 8.03 12.17
N VAL A 125 3.75 7.21 12.80
CA VAL A 125 3.48 6.60 14.11
C VAL A 125 4.67 6.84 15.03
N PRO A 126 4.46 6.89 16.37
CA PRO A 126 5.55 7.12 17.32
C PRO A 126 6.39 5.87 17.58
N ASP A 127 5.82 4.68 17.40
CA ASP A 127 6.44 3.40 17.73
C ASP A 127 5.85 2.29 16.87
N LEU A 128 6.21 1.03 17.16
CA LEU A 128 5.73 -0.14 16.41
C LEU A 128 4.65 -0.90 17.17
N GLU A 129 4.01 -0.27 18.15
CA GLU A 129 2.96 -0.91 18.94
C GLU A 129 1.66 -1.01 18.13
N PRO A 130 0.94 -2.16 18.21
CA PRO A 130 -0.33 -2.31 17.50
C PRO A 130 -1.36 -1.22 17.80
N ASP A 131 -1.44 -0.74 19.05
CA ASP A 131 -2.37 0.32 19.42
C ASP A 131 -2.07 1.63 18.69
N SER A 132 -0.79 1.95 18.48
CA SER A 132 -0.39 3.15 17.74
C SER A 132 -0.82 3.07 16.29
N PHE A 133 -0.74 1.88 15.68
CA PHE A 133 -1.21 1.65 14.32
C PHE A 133 -2.74 1.71 14.24
N ALA A 134 -3.43 1.11 15.22
CA ALA A 134 -4.90 1.17 15.26
C ALA A 134 -5.41 2.62 15.29
N ALA A 135 -4.67 3.53 15.93
CA ALA A 135 -5.03 4.94 16.00
C ALA A 135 -4.97 5.64 14.64
N LEU A 136 -4.36 5.02 13.62
CA LEU A 136 -4.31 5.56 12.26
C LEU A 136 -5.61 5.33 11.48
N ALA A 137 -6.58 4.60 12.04
CA ALA A 137 -7.86 4.37 11.38
C ALA A 137 -8.54 5.71 11.07
N GLY A 138 -8.92 5.90 9.80
CA GLY A 138 -9.44 7.17 9.31
C GLY A 138 -8.39 8.16 8.85
N ARG A 139 -7.09 7.94 9.16
CA ARG A 139 -5.98 8.79 8.69
C ARG A 139 -5.20 8.14 7.57
N CYS A 140 -4.95 6.83 7.66
CA CYS A 140 -4.31 6.04 6.62
C CYS A 140 -5.35 5.15 5.97
N ALA A 141 -5.48 5.21 4.65
CA ALA A 141 -6.44 4.42 3.92
C ALA A 141 -6.03 2.95 3.86
N ALA A 142 -6.96 2.06 4.11
CA ALA A 142 -6.77 0.62 3.95
C ALA A 142 -7.80 0.09 2.95
N PHE A 143 -7.37 -0.86 2.13
CA PHE A 143 -8.21 -1.45 1.08
C PHE A 143 -8.21 -2.96 1.20
N ARG A 144 -9.38 -3.56 1.06
CA ARG A 144 -9.48 -4.99 0.84
C ARG A 144 -9.32 -5.28 -0.65
N VAL A 145 -8.51 -6.30 -0.96
CA VAL A 145 -8.26 -6.72 -2.33
C VAL A 145 -9.20 -7.89 -2.64
N GLU A 146 -10.05 -7.72 -3.63
CA GLU A 146 -10.99 -8.76 -4.06
C GLU A 146 -10.70 -9.16 -5.50
N ALA A 147 -10.85 -10.43 -5.82
CA ALA A 147 -10.77 -10.91 -7.19
C ALA A 147 -11.95 -10.34 -8.00
N VAL A 148 -11.69 -9.99 -9.24
CA VAL A 148 -12.74 -9.50 -10.14
C VAL A 148 -13.35 -10.68 -10.92
#